data_979d538069ce42afc1709cb495fcef00
#
_entry.id   979d538069ce42afc1709cb495fcef00
#
_cell.length_a   1.000
_cell.length_b   1.000
_cell.length_c   1.000
_cell.angle_alpha   90.00
_cell.angle_beta   90.00
_cell.angle_gamma   90.00
#
_symmetry.space_group_name_H-M   'P 1'
#
loop_
_entity.id
_entity.type
_entity.pdbx_description
1 polymer ?
#
loop_
_entity_poly.entity_id
_entity_poly.type
_entity_poly.pdbx_seq_one_letter_code
_entity_poly.pdbx_strand_id
1 'polypeptide(L)'
;MAKKAKSVYVCQECGYETPRWLGQCICGAWNSFVEEKVVDVKEDDARRRSGITSADGSKSKASKLNVVGSAEYRRIDTGIGELNRVLGGGIVKGSLTLISGEPGIGKSTIIIQAANHIAKTVGRVLYVSGEESEEQIKMRADRVCGEIDDNLFILAETNMENIMAVCETLKPEFVIIDSIQTMYTVDIDSAPGSV
;
A
#
# COMPACT_ATOMS: atom_id res chain seq x y z
N MET A 1 3.54 26.13 -16.99
CA MET A 1 2.33 26.15 -17.84
C MET A 1 1.54 24.89 -17.57
N ALA A 2 0.41 24.98 -16.91
CA ALA A 2 -0.44 23.84 -16.56
C ALA A 2 -1.01 23.19 -17.83
N LYS A 3 -0.77 21.88 -18.04
CA LYS A 3 -1.39 21.12 -19.13
C LYS A 3 -2.86 20.91 -18.80
N LYS A 4 -3.74 21.38 -19.71
CA LYS A 4 -5.19 21.12 -19.64
C LYS A 4 -5.43 19.61 -19.67
N ALA A 5 -6.16 19.11 -18.67
CA ALA A 5 -6.71 17.75 -18.69
C ALA A 5 -7.62 17.61 -19.93
N LYS A 6 -7.46 16.54 -20.69
CA LYS A 6 -8.36 16.19 -21.79
C LYS A 6 -9.56 15.45 -21.22
N SER A 7 -10.75 16.00 -21.38
CA SER A 7 -12.00 15.31 -21.07
C SER A 7 -12.50 14.56 -22.29
N VAL A 8 -13.06 13.37 -22.08
CA VAL A 8 -13.76 12.56 -23.08
C VAL A 8 -15.17 12.31 -22.58
N TYR A 9 -16.13 12.34 -23.47
CA TYR A 9 -17.54 12.08 -23.18
C TYR A 9 -17.90 10.67 -23.61
N VAL A 10 -18.36 9.83 -22.68
CA VAL A 10 -18.69 8.42 -22.92
C VAL A 10 -20.20 8.24 -22.83
N CYS A 11 -20.78 7.59 -23.82
CA CYS A 11 -22.20 7.25 -23.82
C CYS A 11 -22.46 6.08 -22.86
N GLN A 12 -23.35 6.27 -21.89
CA GLN A 12 -23.70 5.26 -20.87
C GLN A 12 -24.44 4.04 -21.43
N GLU A 13 -25.03 4.16 -22.62
CA GLU A 13 -25.83 3.08 -23.23
C GLU A 13 -24.98 2.17 -24.14
N CYS A 14 -24.00 2.72 -24.86
CA CYS A 14 -23.26 1.93 -25.85
C CYS A 14 -21.73 2.05 -25.74
N GLY A 15 -21.20 2.85 -24.81
CA GLY A 15 -19.75 3.03 -24.63
C GLY A 15 -19.07 3.87 -25.73
N TYR A 16 -19.82 4.51 -26.64
CA TYR A 16 -19.22 5.35 -27.67
C TYR A 16 -18.57 6.59 -27.07
N GLU A 17 -17.31 6.84 -27.43
CA GLU A 17 -16.50 7.95 -26.93
C GLU A 17 -16.39 9.10 -27.92
N THR A 18 -16.47 10.34 -27.42
CA THR A 18 -16.33 11.56 -28.22
C THR A 18 -15.61 12.65 -27.43
N PRO A 19 -14.79 13.52 -28.09
CA PRO A 19 -14.10 14.61 -27.42
C PRO A 19 -15.01 15.79 -27.07
N ARG A 20 -16.30 15.75 -27.46
CA ARG A 20 -17.29 16.79 -27.19
C ARG A 20 -18.61 16.17 -26.77
N TRP A 21 -19.30 16.84 -25.87
CA TRP A 21 -20.64 16.44 -25.49
C TRP A 21 -21.61 16.55 -26.70
N LEU A 22 -22.35 15.50 -26.97
CA LEU A 22 -23.37 15.43 -28.01
C LEU A 22 -24.73 15.21 -27.34
N GLY A 23 -25.77 15.96 -27.79
CA GLY A 23 -27.13 15.80 -27.27
C GLY A 23 -27.72 14.43 -27.57
N GLN A 24 -27.34 13.81 -28.71
CA GLN A 24 -27.76 12.48 -29.12
C GLN A 24 -26.54 11.62 -29.53
N CYS A 25 -26.52 10.38 -29.05
CA CYS A 25 -25.51 9.39 -29.43
C CYS A 25 -25.86 8.71 -30.76
N ILE A 26 -24.86 8.15 -31.43
CA ILE A 26 -25.04 7.35 -32.67
C ILE A 26 -25.89 6.10 -32.41
N CYS A 27 -26.03 5.62 -31.20
CA CYS A 27 -26.96 4.54 -30.82
C CYS A 27 -28.41 4.99 -30.68
N GLY A 28 -28.70 6.30 -30.84
CA GLY A 28 -30.03 6.88 -30.73
C GLY A 28 -30.39 7.43 -29.35
N ALA A 29 -29.60 7.15 -28.32
CA ALA A 29 -29.84 7.61 -26.96
C ALA A 29 -29.63 9.11 -26.81
N TRP A 30 -30.54 9.79 -26.08
CA TRP A 30 -30.46 11.22 -25.78
C TRP A 30 -29.89 11.49 -24.39
N ASN A 31 -29.09 12.54 -24.27
CA ASN A 31 -28.49 12.98 -22.99
C ASN A 31 -27.77 11.89 -22.23
N SER A 32 -27.15 10.91 -22.93
CA SER A 32 -26.51 9.72 -22.37
C SER A 32 -25.00 9.86 -22.22
N PHE A 33 -24.41 11.02 -22.51
CA PHE A 33 -22.98 11.25 -22.38
C PHE A 33 -22.61 11.77 -21.00
N VAL A 34 -21.63 11.12 -20.38
CA VAL A 34 -20.99 11.53 -19.13
C VAL A 34 -19.55 11.93 -19.41
N GLU A 35 -19.11 13.04 -18.81
CA GLU A 35 -17.75 13.52 -18.93
C GLU A 35 -16.81 12.66 -18.07
N GLU A 36 -15.84 12.00 -18.71
CA GLU A 36 -14.75 11.31 -18.05
C GLU A 36 -13.44 12.05 -18.27
N LYS A 37 -12.72 12.32 -17.21
CA LYS A 37 -11.38 12.90 -17.26
C LYS A 37 -10.39 11.84 -17.69
N VAL A 38 -9.84 11.94 -18.89
CA VAL A 38 -8.72 11.09 -19.30
C VAL A 38 -7.46 11.59 -18.60
N VAL A 39 -7.03 10.86 -17.60
CA VAL A 39 -5.69 11.02 -17.05
C VAL A 39 -4.75 10.32 -18.02
N ASP A 40 -3.98 11.08 -18.81
CA ASP A 40 -2.86 10.54 -19.59
C ASP A 40 -1.86 9.93 -18.60
N VAL A 41 -2.09 8.70 -18.19
CA VAL A 41 -1.11 7.91 -17.45
C VAL A 41 0.01 7.61 -18.43
N LYS A 42 1.11 8.36 -18.33
CA LYS A 42 2.32 8.00 -19.04
C LYS A 42 2.65 6.55 -18.68
N GLU A 43 2.96 5.73 -19.67
CA GLU A 43 3.30 4.31 -19.51
C GLU A 43 4.37 4.04 -18.44
N ASP A 44 5.18 5.05 -18.08
CA ASP A 44 6.17 4.99 -17.04
C ASP A 44 5.60 4.95 -15.60
N ASP A 45 4.42 5.56 -15.35
CA ASP A 45 3.81 5.55 -14.01
C ASP A 45 3.01 4.26 -13.75
N ALA A 46 2.45 3.63 -14.78
CA ALA A 46 1.80 2.33 -14.64
C ALA A 46 2.80 1.22 -14.25
N ARG A 47 4.06 1.33 -14.69
CA ARG A 47 5.13 0.39 -14.35
C ARG A 47 5.64 0.53 -12.91
N ARG A 48 5.53 1.72 -12.30
CA ARG A 48 5.93 1.97 -10.91
C ARG A 48 4.90 1.49 -9.89
N ARG A 49 3.62 1.36 -10.28
CA ARG A 49 2.53 0.96 -9.38
C ARG A 49 2.36 -0.54 -9.21
N SER A 50 2.83 -1.37 -10.14
CA SER A 50 2.91 -2.81 -9.93
C SER A 50 4.32 -3.16 -9.48
N GLY A 51 4.50 -3.48 -8.19
CA GLY A 51 5.76 -3.98 -7.64
C GLY A 51 6.27 -5.30 -8.25
N ILE A 52 5.78 -5.65 -9.44
CA ILE A 52 6.14 -6.82 -10.24
C ILE A 52 6.70 -6.31 -11.56
N THR A 53 7.87 -5.67 -11.52
CA THR A 53 8.65 -5.43 -12.73
C THR A 53 9.62 -6.58 -12.92
N SER A 54 9.34 -7.46 -13.88
CA SER A 54 10.43 -8.17 -14.53
C SER A 54 11.33 -7.14 -15.20
N ALA A 55 12.60 -7.12 -14.86
CA ALA A 55 13.62 -6.18 -15.33
C ALA A 55 13.92 -6.29 -16.85
N ASP A 56 13.16 -7.10 -17.57
CA ASP A 56 13.26 -7.32 -18.99
C ASP A 56 11.91 -6.99 -19.64
N GLY A 57 11.86 -6.05 -20.57
CA GLY A 57 10.66 -5.54 -21.25
C GLY A 57 9.83 -6.58 -22.02
N SER A 58 9.84 -7.84 -21.61
CA SER A 58 9.07 -8.91 -22.18
C SER A 58 7.63 -8.89 -21.67
N LYS A 59 6.66 -9.01 -22.57
CA LYS A 59 5.24 -9.18 -22.27
C LYS A 59 5.06 -10.32 -21.27
N SER A 60 4.34 -10.08 -20.17
CA SER A 60 4.00 -11.08 -19.17
C SER A 60 3.42 -12.34 -19.83
N LYS A 61 4.07 -13.47 -19.67
CA LYS A 61 3.60 -14.77 -20.19
C LYS A 61 3.21 -15.66 -19.02
N ALA A 62 2.07 -16.32 -19.13
CA ALA A 62 1.69 -17.36 -18.17
C ALA A 62 2.70 -18.51 -18.23
N SER A 63 3.21 -18.95 -17.08
CA SER A 63 4.13 -20.07 -16.94
C SER A 63 3.45 -21.21 -16.19
N LYS A 64 3.80 -22.44 -16.52
CA LYS A 64 3.31 -23.60 -15.77
C LYS A 64 3.93 -23.59 -14.38
N LEU A 65 3.13 -23.75 -13.34
CA LEU A 65 3.57 -23.67 -11.93
C LEU A 65 4.69 -24.66 -11.60
N ASN A 66 4.66 -25.87 -12.19
CA ASN A 66 5.65 -26.90 -11.96
C ASN A 66 7.05 -26.63 -12.58
N VAL A 67 7.16 -25.60 -13.42
CA VAL A 67 8.45 -25.17 -14.05
C VAL A 67 9.01 -23.95 -13.33
N VAL A 68 8.21 -23.31 -12.44
CA VAL A 68 8.67 -22.18 -11.63
C VAL A 68 9.53 -22.74 -10.51
N GLY A 69 10.83 -22.40 -10.53
CA GLY A 69 11.74 -22.80 -9.45
C GLY A 69 11.29 -22.23 -8.11
N SER A 70 11.26 -23.06 -7.06
CA SER A 70 11.06 -22.61 -5.70
C SER A 70 12.32 -21.89 -5.23
N ALA A 71 12.32 -20.57 -5.24
CA ALA A 71 13.32 -19.82 -4.50
C ALA A 71 13.10 -20.06 -3.01
N GLU A 72 14.15 -20.42 -2.26
CA GLU A 72 14.10 -20.37 -0.79
C GLU A 72 13.94 -18.90 -0.38
N TYR A 73 12.70 -18.50 -0.14
CA TYR A 73 12.43 -17.17 0.39
C TYR A 73 12.90 -17.12 1.84
N ARG A 74 13.92 -16.31 2.12
CA ARG A 74 14.30 -15.97 3.48
C ARG A 74 13.11 -15.33 4.17
N ARG A 75 12.63 -15.97 5.23
CA ARG A 75 11.53 -15.46 6.04
C ARG A 75 12.09 -14.61 7.17
N ILE A 76 11.39 -13.52 7.45
CA ILE A 76 11.69 -12.63 8.57
C ILE A 76 10.98 -13.18 9.79
N ASP A 77 11.74 -13.51 10.83
CA ASP A 77 11.21 -13.92 12.11
C ASP A 77 10.55 -12.72 12.81
N THR A 78 9.33 -12.90 13.27
CA THR A 78 8.59 -11.88 14.03
C THR A 78 8.90 -11.86 15.52
N GLY A 79 9.65 -12.85 16.03
CA GLY A 79 9.87 -13.06 17.46
C GLY A 79 8.66 -13.65 18.20
N ILE A 80 7.55 -13.89 17.50
CA ILE A 80 6.31 -14.42 18.06
C ILE A 80 6.00 -15.76 17.37
N GLY A 81 6.19 -16.87 18.11
CA GLY A 81 6.11 -18.22 17.55
C GLY A 81 4.77 -18.53 16.88
N GLU A 82 3.64 -18.14 17.49
CA GLU A 82 2.32 -18.35 16.90
C GLU A 82 2.09 -17.52 15.64
N LEU A 83 2.59 -16.27 15.61
CA LEU A 83 2.52 -15.43 14.42
C LEU A 83 3.36 -16.04 13.28
N ASN A 84 4.57 -16.49 13.58
CA ASN A 84 5.42 -17.19 12.62
C ASN A 84 4.74 -18.47 12.09
N ARG A 85 4.10 -19.25 12.98
CA ARG A 85 3.38 -20.46 12.58
C ARG A 85 2.27 -20.17 11.58
N VAL A 86 1.45 -19.15 11.85
CA VAL A 86 0.37 -18.70 10.94
C VAL A 86 0.94 -18.22 9.61
N LEU A 87 2.07 -17.52 9.63
CA LEU A 87 2.75 -17.02 8.43
C LEU A 87 3.60 -18.07 7.71
N GLY A 88 3.54 -19.34 8.15
CA GLY A 88 4.31 -20.43 7.53
C GLY A 88 5.82 -20.34 7.77
N GLY A 89 6.22 -19.84 8.94
CA GLY A 89 7.62 -19.72 9.37
C GLY A 89 8.17 -18.30 9.38
N GLY A 90 7.31 -17.29 9.26
CA GLY A 90 7.67 -15.87 9.27
C GLY A 90 7.25 -15.11 8.01
N ILE A 91 7.52 -13.80 7.98
CA ILE A 91 7.13 -12.91 6.90
C ILE A 91 8.07 -13.09 5.71
N VAL A 92 7.51 -13.24 4.52
CA VAL A 92 8.28 -13.33 3.28
C VAL A 92 8.74 -11.93 2.87
N LYS A 93 10.04 -11.75 2.58
CA LYS A 93 10.57 -10.46 2.12
C LYS A 93 9.87 -10.01 0.83
N GLY A 94 9.38 -8.76 0.81
CA GLY A 94 8.63 -8.20 -0.31
C GLY A 94 7.14 -8.58 -0.33
N SER A 95 6.64 -9.33 0.66
CA SER A 95 5.21 -9.58 0.80
C SER A 95 4.51 -8.45 1.56
N LEU A 96 3.19 -8.33 1.31
CA LEU A 96 2.28 -7.52 2.10
C LEU A 96 1.48 -8.44 3.02
N THR A 97 1.45 -8.14 4.32
CA THR A 97 0.67 -8.89 5.32
C THR A 97 -0.35 -7.96 5.95
N LEU A 98 -1.62 -8.33 5.90
CA LEU A 98 -2.71 -7.61 6.57
C LEU A 98 -3.10 -8.36 7.85
N ILE A 99 -3.08 -7.65 8.98
CA ILE A 99 -3.60 -8.13 10.27
C ILE A 99 -4.90 -7.41 10.56
N SER A 100 -6.00 -8.15 10.61
CA SER A 100 -7.34 -7.62 10.90
C SER A 100 -7.95 -8.28 12.13
N GLY A 101 -8.96 -7.66 12.70
CA GLY A 101 -9.69 -8.16 13.86
C GLY A 101 -10.41 -7.02 14.60
N GLU A 102 -11.20 -7.36 15.61
CA GLU A 102 -11.97 -6.41 16.39
C GLU A 102 -11.10 -5.36 17.09
N PRO A 103 -11.61 -4.15 17.34
CA PRO A 103 -10.94 -3.15 18.17
C PRO A 103 -10.61 -3.72 19.56
N GLY A 104 -9.45 -3.37 20.10
CA GLY A 104 -9.05 -3.79 21.45
C GLY A 104 -8.52 -5.21 21.60
N ILE A 105 -8.53 -6.07 20.55
CA ILE A 105 -8.07 -7.46 20.63
C ILE A 105 -6.53 -7.61 20.78
N GLY A 106 -5.80 -6.51 20.69
CA GLY A 106 -4.35 -6.51 20.86
C GLY A 106 -3.52 -6.49 19.57
N LYS A 107 -4.10 -6.15 18.42
CA LYS A 107 -3.37 -6.05 17.13
C LYS A 107 -2.11 -5.19 17.24
N SER A 108 -2.26 -3.92 17.64
CA SER A 108 -1.13 -2.99 17.75
C SER A 108 -0.11 -3.42 18.79
N THR A 109 -0.51 -4.19 19.83
CA THR A 109 0.40 -4.77 20.81
C THR A 109 1.29 -5.87 20.19
N ILE A 110 0.70 -6.77 19.42
CA ILE A 110 1.45 -7.82 18.72
C ILE A 110 2.36 -7.19 17.67
N ILE A 111 1.85 -6.20 16.92
CA ILE A 111 2.60 -5.55 15.85
C ILE A 111 3.83 -4.80 16.39
N ILE A 112 3.71 -4.05 17.51
CA ILE A 112 4.86 -3.33 18.08
C ILE A 112 5.93 -4.28 18.65
N GLN A 113 5.53 -5.41 19.23
CA GLN A 113 6.48 -6.45 19.68
C GLN A 113 7.23 -7.06 18.49
N ALA A 114 6.53 -7.42 17.42
CA ALA A 114 7.13 -7.91 16.19
C ALA A 114 8.07 -6.87 15.55
N ALA A 115 7.63 -5.60 15.51
CA ALA A 115 8.43 -4.50 15.01
C ALA A 115 9.77 -4.37 15.73
N ASN A 116 9.74 -4.41 17.05
CA ASN A 116 10.95 -4.32 17.87
C ASN A 116 11.89 -5.53 17.66
N HIS A 117 11.33 -6.74 17.53
CA HIS A 117 12.13 -7.92 17.22
C HIS A 117 12.77 -7.85 15.82
N ILE A 118 12.01 -7.39 14.83
CA ILE A 118 12.49 -7.20 13.45
C ILE A 118 13.59 -6.12 13.42
N ALA A 119 13.43 -5.03 14.20
CA ALA A 119 14.43 -3.98 14.31
C ALA A 119 15.77 -4.53 14.83
N LYS A 120 15.73 -5.42 15.83
CA LYS A 120 16.92 -6.09 16.41
C LYS A 120 17.61 -7.08 15.44
N THR A 121 16.85 -7.71 14.54
CA THR A 121 17.34 -8.86 13.77
C THR A 121 17.55 -8.59 12.28
N VAL A 122 16.82 -7.62 11.72
CA VAL A 122 16.82 -7.34 10.28
C VAL A 122 17.41 -5.97 9.96
N GLY A 123 17.00 -4.92 10.70
CA GLY A 123 17.47 -3.56 10.48
C GLY A 123 16.36 -2.53 10.70
N ARG A 124 16.42 -1.40 9.99
CA ARG A 124 15.51 -0.29 10.20
C ARG A 124 14.07 -0.65 9.95
N VAL A 125 13.23 -0.43 10.95
CA VAL A 125 11.76 -0.60 10.91
C VAL A 125 11.12 0.77 11.06
N LEU A 126 10.20 1.11 10.18
CA LEU A 126 9.37 2.30 10.29
C LEU A 126 7.95 1.91 10.71
N TYR A 127 7.53 2.35 11.89
CA TYR A 127 6.17 2.20 12.39
C TYR A 127 5.41 3.49 12.15
N VAL A 128 4.44 3.46 11.24
CA VAL A 128 3.57 4.60 10.92
C VAL A 128 2.26 4.43 11.64
N SER A 129 1.83 5.47 12.36
CA SER A 129 0.55 5.53 13.06
C SER A 129 -0.32 6.64 12.51
N GLY A 130 -1.57 6.30 12.21
CA GLY A 130 -2.58 7.29 11.82
C GLY A 130 -3.57 7.63 12.93
N GLU A 131 -3.50 6.94 14.08
CA GLU A 131 -4.50 7.11 15.18
C GLU A 131 -3.87 7.53 16.49
N GLU A 132 -2.62 7.15 16.75
CA GLU A 132 -1.95 7.39 18.03
C GLU A 132 -0.74 8.31 17.87
N SER A 133 -0.49 9.12 18.89
CA SER A 133 0.73 9.95 18.94
C SER A 133 1.97 9.11 19.23
N GLU A 134 3.13 9.68 18.93
CA GLU A 134 4.42 9.05 19.21
C GLU A 134 4.60 8.68 20.67
N GLU A 135 4.13 9.53 21.60
CA GLU A 135 4.21 9.29 23.05
C GLU A 135 3.31 8.12 23.47
N GLN A 136 2.12 7.98 22.89
CA GLN A 136 1.22 6.86 23.18
C GLN A 136 1.82 5.53 22.73
N ILE A 137 2.40 5.50 21.54
CA ILE A 137 3.08 4.31 21.01
C ILE A 137 4.33 4.00 21.84
N LYS A 138 5.11 5.03 22.24
CA LYS A 138 6.27 4.85 23.10
C LYS A 138 5.89 4.22 24.44
N MET A 139 4.84 4.74 25.12
CA MET A 139 4.35 4.16 26.37
C MET A 139 3.90 2.69 26.20
N ARG A 140 3.27 2.36 25.07
CA ARG A 140 2.90 0.97 24.74
C ARG A 140 4.15 0.11 24.56
N ALA A 141 5.10 0.58 23.76
CA ALA A 141 6.33 -0.14 23.47
C ALA A 141 7.13 -0.41 24.76
N ASP A 142 7.27 0.58 25.63
CA ASP A 142 7.94 0.44 26.94
C ASP A 142 7.31 -0.66 27.81
N ARG A 143 5.98 -0.78 27.76
CA ARG A 143 5.25 -1.76 28.53
C ARG A 143 5.42 -3.20 28.02
N VAL A 144 5.54 -3.40 26.69
CA VAL A 144 5.44 -4.73 26.08
C VAL A 144 6.73 -5.24 25.45
N CYS A 145 7.68 -4.34 25.13
CA CYS A 145 8.93 -4.73 24.48
C CYS A 145 10.12 -4.86 25.43
N GLY A 146 10.03 -4.28 26.64
CA GLY A 146 11.19 -4.12 27.54
C GLY A 146 12.18 -3.12 26.94
N GLU A 147 13.27 -3.60 26.37
CA GLU A 147 14.25 -2.76 25.67
C GLU A 147 13.83 -2.52 24.22
N ILE A 148 13.76 -1.24 23.83
CA ILE A 148 13.41 -0.82 22.47
C ILE A 148 14.70 -0.63 21.68
N ASP A 149 14.77 -1.21 20.48
CA ASP A 149 15.92 -1.13 19.59
C ASP A 149 16.02 0.23 18.89
N ASP A 150 17.23 0.72 18.70
CA ASP A 150 17.53 2.01 18.04
C ASP A 150 17.13 2.02 16.56
N ASN A 151 16.93 0.86 15.93
CA ASN A 151 16.45 0.74 14.55
C ASN A 151 14.92 0.78 14.41
N LEU A 152 14.18 0.92 15.52
CA LEU A 152 12.74 1.08 15.48
C LEU A 152 12.38 2.58 15.45
N PHE A 153 11.94 3.05 14.28
CA PHE A 153 11.53 4.43 14.03
C PHE A 153 10.01 4.52 14.06
N ILE A 154 9.51 5.67 14.50
CA ILE A 154 8.09 5.96 14.58
C ILE A 154 7.76 7.22 13.76
N LEU A 155 6.58 7.26 13.17
CA LEU A 155 6.05 8.39 12.42
C LEU A 155 4.54 8.50 12.66
N ALA A 156 4.08 9.61 13.22
CA ALA A 156 2.66 9.94 13.33
C ALA A 156 2.24 10.72 12.08
N GLU A 157 1.71 10.04 11.06
CA GLU A 157 1.35 10.62 9.77
C GLU A 157 0.25 9.78 9.07
N THR A 158 -0.63 10.46 8.32
CA THR A 158 -1.71 9.83 7.57
C THR A 158 -1.63 10.09 6.05
N ASN A 159 -0.84 11.07 5.64
CA ASN A 159 -0.61 11.39 4.24
C ASN A 159 0.43 10.44 3.63
N MET A 160 0.03 9.67 2.61
CA MET A 160 0.90 8.65 1.97
C MET A 160 2.11 9.26 1.25
N GLU A 161 2.00 10.48 0.70
CA GLU A 161 3.11 11.15 0.02
C GLU A 161 4.23 11.50 1.02
N ASN A 162 3.85 11.96 2.22
CA ASN A 162 4.80 12.25 3.29
C ASN A 162 5.46 10.96 3.80
N ILE A 163 4.67 9.90 4.00
CA ILE A 163 5.20 8.59 4.42
C ILE A 163 6.21 8.06 3.40
N MET A 164 5.90 8.15 2.10
CA MET A 164 6.82 7.73 1.04
C MET A 164 8.11 8.54 1.02
N ALA A 165 8.04 9.86 1.21
CA ALA A 165 9.24 10.71 1.30
C ALA A 165 10.14 10.33 2.48
N VAL A 166 9.55 9.99 3.63
CA VAL A 166 10.29 9.44 4.79
C VAL A 166 10.92 8.10 4.45
N CYS A 167 10.19 7.20 3.78
CA CYS A 167 10.72 5.90 3.34
C CYS A 167 11.91 6.06 2.37
N GLU A 168 11.87 7.00 1.45
CA GLU A 168 12.96 7.28 0.52
C GLU A 168 14.24 7.77 1.24
N THR A 169 14.07 8.55 2.30
CA THR A 169 15.18 9.10 3.09
C THR A 169 15.72 8.08 4.08
N LEU A 170 14.84 7.45 4.87
CA LEU A 170 15.20 6.50 5.93
C LEU A 170 15.64 5.15 5.37
N LYS A 171 15.06 4.74 4.22
CA LYS A 171 15.25 3.44 3.57
C LYS A 171 15.04 2.27 4.54
N PRO A 172 13.86 2.15 5.15
CA PRO A 172 13.60 1.08 6.10
C PRO A 172 13.57 -0.28 5.40
N GLU A 173 14.00 -1.32 6.11
CA GLU A 173 13.91 -2.72 5.67
C GLU A 173 12.48 -3.25 5.79
N PHE A 174 11.72 -2.69 6.72
CA PHE A 174 10.36 -3.07 7.05
C PHE A 174 9.50 -1.85 7.40
N VAL A 175 8.27 -1.81 6.88
CA VAL A 175 7.32 -0.74 7.15
C VAL A 175 6.04 -1.34 7.72
N ILE A 176 5.53 -0.72 8.76
CA ILE A 176 4.24 -1.05 9.41
C ILE A 176 3.34 0.16 9.31
N ILE A 177 2.08 -0.05 8.97
CA ILE A 177 1.04 0.99 8.93
C ILE A 177 -0.10 0.57 9.87
N ASP A 178 -0.33 1.35 10.92
CA ASP A 178 -1.36 1.12 11.93
C ASP A 178 -2.21 2.40 12.12
N SER A 179 -3.39 2.52 11.49
CA SER A 179 -4.04 1.56 10.62
C SER A 179 -4.13 2.08 9.18
N ILE A 180 -4.25 1.17 8.22
CA ILE A 180 -4.43 1.53 6.80
C ILE A 180 -5.73 2.33 6.57
N GLN A 181 -6.71 2.22 7.45
CA GLN A 181 -8.00 2.89 7.35
C GLN A 181 -7.91 4.41 7.50
N THR A 182 -6.87 4.92 8.15
CA THR A 182 -6.65 6.36 8.37
C THR A 182 -5.80 7.01 7.28
N MET A 183 -5.17 6.19 6.42
CA MET A 183 -4.29 6.69 5.36
C MET A 183 -5.08 7.28 4.21
N TYR A 184 -4.55 8.37 3.63
CA TYR A 184 -5.10 9.02 2.45
C TYR A 184 -4.00 9.45 1.48
N THR A 185 -4.39 9.65 0.22
CA THR A 185 -3.54 10.26 -0.82
C THR A 185 -4.25 11.49 -1.37
N VAL A 186 -3.48 12.51 -1.74
CA VAL A 186 -4.05 13.77 -2.28
C VAL A 186 -4.64 13.56 -3.68
N ASP A 187 -4.18 12.54 -4.42
CA ASP A 187 -4.59 12.28 -5.80
C ASP A 187 -5.92 11.52 -5.93
N ILE A 188 -6.51 11.07 -4.84
CA ILE A 188 -7.76 10.28 -4.84
C ILE A 188 -8.81 11.02 -4.01
N ASP A 189 -9.84 11.55 -4.68
CA ASP A 189 -10.99 12.27 -4.07
C ASP A 189 -11.94 11.35 -3.26
N SER A 190 -11.48 10.22 -2.72
CA SER A 190 -12.27 9.34 -1.88
C SER A 190 -11.93 9.52 -0.41
N ALA A 191 -12.96 9.46 0.44
CA ALA A 191 -12.76 9.54 1.89
C ALA A 191 -11.87 8.39 2.39
N PRO A 192 -11.03 8.61 3.43
CA PRO A 192 -10.23 7.56 4.05
C PRO A 192 -11.09 6.36 4.43
N GLY A 193 -10.65 5.13 4.10
CA GLY A 193 -11.38 3.91 4.41
C GLY A 193 -12.57 3.60 3.50
N SER A 194 -12.82 4.38 2.44
CA SER A 194 -13.82 4.03 1.40
C SER A 194 -13.23 3.03 0.40
N VAL A 195 -14.03 2.06 -0.01
CA VAL A 195 -13.70 1.05 -1.03
C VAL A 195 -14.40 1.44 -2.32
#